data_5bb32c7d6a208a8d4cacb30e6b10cf0f
#
_entry.id   5bb32c7d6a208a8d4cacb30e6b10cf0f
#
_cell.length_a   1.000
_cell.length_b   1.000
_cell.length_c   1.000
_cell.angle_alpha   90.00
_cell.angle_beta   90.00
_cell.angle_gamma   90.00
#
_symmetry.space_group_name_H-M   'P 1'
#
loop_
_entity.id
_entity.type
_entity.pdbx_description
1 polymer ?
#
loop_
_entity_poly.entity_id
_entity_poly.type
_entity_poly.pdbx_seq_one_letter_code
_entity_poly.pdbx_strand_id
1 'polypeptide(L)'
;MKHRFAAGTLGTLAISLLLAHAPMAQAAQPAAKASVAPAVSAPKAKQQLQVLADQYYDALARFEPINATESGDNRFDDQLGSAIVPAARAKQFTLYRQYQKTLRSIARAQLSHQDQINYDILDYELATALSFERFPEYLLPLNQMDSMPVTLANYAGGEASQPLTTVKEYDAYLSRIGQLPGWIDQAIANMKVGMQKGIVLPK
;
A
#
# COMPACT_ATOMS: atom_id res chain seq x y z
N MET A 1 21.76 -15.53 21.62
CA MET A 1 21.12 -15.09 22.88
C MET A 1 19.64 -14.90 22.62
N LYS A 2 18.80 -15.74 23.26
CA LYS A 2 17.34 -15.74 23.04
C LYS A 2 16.69 -14.76 24.01
N HIS A 3 16.08 -13.68 23.54
CA HIS A 3 15.23 -12.85 24.39
C HIS A 3 13.75 -13.23 24.17
N ARG A 4 13.20 -13.88 25.20
CA ARG A 4 11.76 -14.13 25.34
C ARG A 4 11.13 -12.88 25.96
N PHE A 5 10.14 -12.29 25.31
CA PHE A 5 9.26 -11.31 25.93
C PHE A 5 8.12 -12.04 26.65
N ALA A 6 7.98 -11.76 27.94
CA ALA A 6 6.94 -12.28 28.80
C ALA A 6 5.64 -11.48 28.65
N ALA A 7 4.51 -12.18 28.55
CA ALA A 7 3.18 -11.61 28.57
C ALA A 7 2.84 -11.08 29.96
N GLY A 8 2.53 -9.78 30.07
CA GLY A 8 1.99 -9.16 31.26
C GLY A 8 0.47 -9.23 31.26
N THR A 9 -0.09 -9.94 32.20
CA THR A 9 -1.52 -9.97 32.52
C THR A 9 -1.95 -8.69 33.22
N LEU A 10 -2.86 -7.93 32.63
CA LEU A 10 -3.53 -6.78 33.27
C LEU A 10 -4.81 -7.25 33.95
N GLY A 11 -4.85 -7.03 35.27
CA GLY A 11 -5.94 -7.42 36.14
C GLY A 11 -7.19 -6.57 35.91
N THR A 12 -8.31 -7.27 35.94
CA THR A 12 -9.68 -6.72 35.91
C THR A 12 -10.03 -6.10 37.27
N LEU A 13 -10.28 -4.79 37.31
CA LEU A 13 -10.93 -4.12 38.42
C LEU A 13 -12.45 -4.06 38.15
N ALA A 14 -13.22 -4.85 38.89
CA ALA A 14 -14.66 -4.79 38.90
C ALA A 14 -15.11 -3.70 39.87
N ILE A 15 -15.76 -2.63 39.39
CA ILE A 15 -16.47 -1.67 40.20
C ILE A 15 -17.96 -1.95 40.05
N SER A 16 -18.54 -2.53 41.10
CA SER A 16 -19.98 -2.73 41.23
C SER A 16 -20.64 -1.43 41.70
N LEU A 17 -21.47 -0.79 40.84
CA LEU A 17 -22.31 0.34 41.23
C LEU A 17 -23.75 -0.14 41.19
N LEU A 18 -24.34 -0.32 42.38
CA LEU A 18 -25.77 -0.54 42.57
C LEU A 18 -26.52 0.80 42.35
N LEU A 19 -27.37 0.89 41.34
CA LEU A 19 -28.33 1.97 41.15
C LEU A 19 -29.75 1.44 41.12
N ALA A 20 -30.56 1.99 42.02
CA ALA A 20 -31.95 1.66 42.26
C ALA A 20 -32.83 1.93 41.02
N HIS A 21 -33.72 0.99 40.73
CA HIS A 21 -34.70 1.10 39.65
C HIS A 21 -35.96 1.85 40.13
N ALA A 22 -36.25 2.97 39.48
CA ALA A 22 -37.61 3.55 39.50
C ALA A 22 -38.31 3.21 38.17
N PRO A 23 -39.59 2.80 38.17
CA PRO A 23 -40.28 2.51 36.92
C PRO A 23 -40.81 3.80 36.28
N MET A 24 -40.22 4.20 35.13
CA MET A 24 -40.84 5.22 34.27
C MET A 24 -41.72 4.55 33.22
N ALA A 25 -42.97 5.03 33.15
CA ALA A 25 -43.98 4.64 32.18
C ALA A 25 -43.52 4.97 30.75
N GLN A 26 -43.50 3.97 29.90
CA GLN A 26 -43.09 4.06 28.50
C GLN A 26 -44.29 4.47 27.65
N ALA A 27 -44.28 5.70 27.14
CA ALA A 27 -45.23 6.14 26.12
C ALA A 27 -44.89 5.48 24.78
N ALA A 28 -45.85 4.77 24.20
CA ALA A 28 -45.71 4.11 22.90
C ALA A 28 -45.60 5.16 21.78
N GLN A 29 -44.45 5.22 21.12
CA GLN A 29 -44.26 5.92 19.84
C GLN A 29 -44.73 5.04 18.69
N PRO A 30 -45.45 5.59 17.66
CA PRO A 30 -45.83 4.81 16.49
C PRO A 30 -44.60 4.47 15.64
N ALA A 31 -44.43 3.19 15.33
CA ALA A 31 -43.35 2.67 14.47
C ALA A 31 -43.45 3.24 13.06
N ALA A 32 -42.50 4.10 12.70
CA ALA A 32 -42.27 4.47 11.32
C ALA A 32 -41.76 3.24 10.56
N LYS A 33 -42.49 2.83 9.51
CA LYS A 33 -42.05 1.76 8.58
C LYS A 33 -40.78 2.21 7.86
N ALA A 34 -39.64 1.80 8.35
CA ALA A 34 -38.40 1.94 7.63
C ALA A 34 -38.45 1.00 6.40
N SER A 35 -38.39 1.60 5.22
CA SER A 35 -38.21 0.90 3.95
C SER A 35 -36.84 0.20 3.99
N VAL A 36 -36.83 -1.11 4.17
CA VAL A 36 -35.60 -1.93 4.12
C VAL A 36 -35.24 -2.09 2.66
N ALA A 37 -34.27 -1.30 2.19
CA ALA A 37 -33.56 -1.60 0.96
C ALA A 37 -32.87 -2.98 1.09
N PRO A 38 -32.78 -3.81 0.02
CA PRO A 38 -32.25 -5.16 0.12
C PRO A 38 -30.81 -5.11 0.64
N ALA A 39 -30.60 -5.64 1.83
CA ALA A 39 -29.28 -5.75 2.45
C ALA A 39 -28.43 -6.74 1.63
N VAL A 40 -27.52 -6.20 0.84
CA VAL A 40 -26.37 -6.99 0.37
C VAL A 40 -25.64 -7.44 1.62
N SER A 41 -25.59 -8.75 1.89
CA SER A 41 -25.13 -9.28 3.17
C SER A 41 -23.72 -8.78 3.51
N ALA A 42 -23.49 -8.36 4.75
CA ALA A 42 -22.20 -7.94 5.30
C ALA A 42 -21.01 -8.88 4.94
N PRO A 43 -21.18 -10.22 4.85
CA PRO A 43 -20.15 -11.12 4.35
C PRO A 43 -19.66 -10.81 2.93
N LYS A 44 -20.55 -10.36 2.04
CA LYS A 44 -20.21 -10.07 0.64
C LYS A 44 -19.36 -8.80 0.51
N ALA A 45 -19.70 -7.72 1.22
CA ALA A 45 -18.93 -6.48 1.20
C ALA A 45 -17.52 -6.69 1.76
N LYS A 46 -17.38 -7.42 2.87
CA LYS A 46 -16.08 -7.80 3.45
C LYS A 46 -15.23 -8.59 2.46
N GLN A 47 -15.80 -9.63 1.84
CA GLN A 47 -15.08 -10.43 0.85
C GLN A 47 -14.63 -9.60 -0.36
N GLN A 48 -15.49 -8.70 -0.86
CA GLN A 48 -15.14 -7.79 -1.94
C GLN A 48 -13.96 -6.88 -1.58
N LEU A 49 -13.96 -6.32 -0.37
CA LEU A 49 -12.86 -5.48 0.11
C LEU A 49 -11.56 -6.27 0.22
N GLN A 50 -11.60 -7.46 0.79
CA GLN A 50 -10.42 -8.30 0.96
C GLN A 50 -9.81 -8.70 -0.41
N VAL A 51 -10.62 -9.21 -1.33
CA VAL A 51 -10.17 -9.57 -2.67
C VAL A 51 -9.60 -8.36 -3.41
N LEU A 52 -10.24 -7.20 -3.28
CA LEU A 52 -9.75 -5.97 -3.90
C LEU A 52 -8.39 -5.55 -3.34
N ALA A 53 -8.22 -5.59 -2.02
CA ALA A 53 -6.96 -5.23 -1.37
C ALA A 53 -5.83 -6.19 -1.78
N ASP A 54 -6.08 -7.50 -1.76
CA ASP A 54 -5.11 -8.51 -2.17
C ASP A 54 -4.66 -8.30 -3.63
N GLN A 55 -5.62 -8.03 -4.53
CA GLN A 55 -5.34 -7.75 -5.94
C GLN A 55 -4.57 -6.43 -6.13
N TYR A 56 -4.90 -5.41 -5.36
CA TYR A 56 -4.21 -4.12 -5.41
C TYR A 56 -2.74 -4.25 -5.00
N TYR A 57 -2.47 -4.86 -3.85
CA TYR A 57 -1.10 -5.05 -3.38
C TYR A 57 -0.28 -5.99 -4.26
N ASP A 58 -0.89 -7.05 -4.82
CA ASP A 58 -0.22 -7.91 -5.80
C ASP A 58 0.14 -7.15 -7.09
N ALA A 59 -0.75 -6.29 -7.58
CA ALA A 59 -0.50 -5.46 -8.74
C ALA A 59 0.56 -4.39 -8.46
N LEU A 60 0.52 -3.77 -7.28
CA LEU A 60 1.50 -2.76 -6.86
C LEU A 60 2.90 -3.36 -6.75
N ALA A 61 3.05 -4.53 -6.16
CA ALA A 61 4.32 -5.24 -6.03
C ALA A 61 5.00 -5.50 -7.39
N ARG A 62 4.23 -5.67 -8.46
CA ARG A 62 4.76 -5.82 -9.83
C ARG A 62 5.29 -4.52 -10.43
N PHE A 63 4.70 -3.38 -10.05
CA PHE A 63 5.17 -2.06 -10.49
C PHE A 63 6.36 -1.58 -9.66
N GLU A 64 6.38 -1.93 -8.38
CA GLU A 64 7.33 -1.46 -7.38
C GLU A 64 8.05 -2.64 -6.69
N PRO A 65 8.83 -3.45 -7.44
CA PRO A 65 9.48 -4.66 -6.89
C PRO A 65 10.45 -4.35 -5.74
N ILE A 66 11.09 -3.18 -5.74
CA ILE A 66 11.95 -2.74 -4.64
C ILE A 66 11.16 -2.57 -3.36
N ASN A 67 10.02 -1.84 -3.40
CA ASN A 67 9.14 -1.66 -2.26
C ASN A 67 8.53 -2.99 -1.78
N ALA A 68 8.25 -3.91 -2.72
CA ALA A 68 7.79 -5.26 -2.37
C ALA A 68 8.85 -6.00 -1.55
N THR A 69 10.11 -6.02 -2.01
CA THR A 69 11.24 -6.61 -1.28
C THR A 69 11.40 -5.98 0.11
N GLU A 70 11.35 -4.65 0.21
CA GLU A 70 11.47 -3.93 1.48
C GLU A 70 10.33 -4.23 2.46
N SER A 71 9.17 -4.58 1.93
CA SER A 71 8.00 -5.04 2.71
C SER A 71 8.02 -6.54 3.02
N GLY A 72 9.05 -7.28 2.60
CA GLY A 72 9.20 -8.71 2.81
C GLY A 72 8.51 -9.59 1.77
N ASP A 73 8.03 -9.02 0.67
CA ASP A 73 7.50 -9.78 -0.47
C ASP A 73 8.61 -10.05 -1.48
N ASN A 74 9.24 -11.21 -1.36
CA ASN A 74 10.39 -11.61 -2.15
C ASN A 74 10.05 -12.21 -3.53
N ARG A 75 8.79 -12.19 -3.96
CA ARG A 75 8.35 -12.76 -5.24
C ARG A 75 8.96 -12.09 -6.47
N PHE A 76 9.42 -10.86 -6.32
CA PHE A 76 9.91 -10.00 -7.41
C PHE A 76 11.36 -9.53 -7.18
N ASP A 77 12.14 -10.29 -6.41
CA ASP A 77 13.52 -9.95 -6.07
C ASP A 77 14.49 -9.98 -7.27
N ASP A 78 14.04 -10.56 -8.37
CA ASP A 78 14.72 -10.60 -9.66
C ASP A 78 14.44 -9.39 -10.57
N GLN A 79 13.55 -8.46 -10.15
CA GLN A 79 13.07 -7.33 -10.95
C GLN A 79 13.46 -5.99 -10.33
N LEU A 80 13.84 -5.04 -11.19
CA LEU A 80 14.19 -3.68 -10.79
C LEU A 80 12.99 -2.74 -10.82
N GLY A 81 11.97 -3.08 -11.59
CA GLY A 81 10.79 -2.24 -11.81
C GLY A 81 10.96 -1.23 -12.93
N SER A 82 9.86 -0.58 -13.25
CA SER A 82 9.78 0.34 -14.40
C SER A 82 9.12 1.68 -14.06
N ALA A 83 9.08 2.05 -12.79
CA ALA A 83 8.37 3.24 -12.30
C ALA A 83 8.82 4.55 -12.97
N ILE A 84 10.09 4.64 -13.41
CA ILE A 84 10.61 5.81 -14.12
C ILE A 84 10.28 5.82 -15.62
N VAL A 85 9.76 4.71 -16.18
CA VAL A 85 9.36 4.64 -17.60
C VAL A 85 7.99 5.33 -17.77
N PRO A 86 7.88 6.40 -18.60
CA PRO A 86 6.64 7.17 -18.71
C PRO A 86 5.40 6.32 -19.04
N ALA A 87 5.53 5.35 -19.94
CA ALA A 87 4.43 4.47 -20.32
C ALA A 87 3.99 3.53 -19.18
N ALA A 88 4.94 3.02 -18.37
CA ALA A 88 4.64 2.19 -17.22
C ALA A 88 3.98 3.04 -16.11
N ARG A 89 4.48 4.25 -15.88
CA ARG A 89 3.87 5.22 -14.96
C ARG A 89 2.41 5.53 -15.34
N ALA A 90 2.11 5.80 -16.60
CA ALA A 90 0.74 6.03 -17.06
C ALA A 90 -0.19 4.83 -16.81
N LYS A 91 0.31 3.61 -17.00
CA LYS A 91 -0.42 2.37 -16.67
C LYS A 91 -0.67 2.25 -15.17
N GLN A 92 0.30 2.59 -14.33
CA GLN A 92 0.18 2.55 -12.88
C GLN A 92 -0.92 3.50 -12.38
N PHE A 93 -0.97 4.74 -12.86
CA PHE A 93 -2.04 5.69 -12.50
C PHE A 93 -3.42 5.26 -13.03
N THR A 94 -3.48 4.62 -14.20
CA THR A 94 -4.71 4.02 -14.70
C THR A 94 -5.20 2.92 -13.77
N LEU A 95 -4.29 2.07 -13.28
CA LEU A 95 -4.58 1.03 -12.30
C LEU A 95 -5.12 1.63 -10.98
N TYR A 96 -4.47 2.64 -10.43
CA TYR A 96 -4.93 3.32 -9.20
C TYR A 96 -6.37 3.84 -9.34
N ARG A 97 -6.72 4.46 -10.48
CA ARG A 97 -8.10 4.92 -10.74
C ARG A 97 -9.09 3.77 -10.80
N GLN A 98 -8.71 2.64 -11.40
CA GLN A 98 -9.57 1.45 -11.48
C GLN A 98 -9.82 0.88 -10.08
N TYR A 99 -8.79 0.72 -9.27
CA TYR A 99 -8.92 0.22 -7.89
C TYR A 99 -9.74 1.17 -7.02
N GLN A 100 -9.51 2.47 -7.11
CA GLN A 100 -10.28 3.45 -6.37
C GLN A 100 -11.77 3.44 -6.77
N LYS A 101 -12.07 3.34 -8.07
CA LYS A 101 -13.44 3.21 -8.56
C LYS A 101 -14.11 1.95 -8.03
N THR A 102 -13.41 0.82 -8.04
CA THR A 102 -13.94 -0.46 -7.54
C THR A 102 -14.14 -0.40 -6.02
N LEU A 103 -13.18 0.15 -5.27
CA LEU A 103 -13.30 0.34 -3.83
C LEU A 103 -14.56 1.14 -3.47
N ARG A 104 -14.79 2.25 -4.16
CA ARG A 104 -15.94 3.13 -3.92
C ARG A 104 -17.29 2.51 -4.33
N SER A 105 -17.28 1.40 -5.07
CA SER A 105 -18.50 0.62 -5.34
C SER A 105 -18.87 -0.33 -4.20
N ILE A 106 -17.98 -0.58 -3.24
CA ILE A 106 -18.24 -1.41 -2.07
C ILE A 106 -19.07 -0.59 -1.06
N ALA A 107 -20.15 -1.16 -0.57
CA ALA A 107 -21.03 -0.51 0.40
C ALA A 107 -20.34 -0.42 1.78
N ARG A 108 -19.57 0.64 2.02
CA ARG A 108 -18.81 0.88 3.26
C ARG A 108 -19.66 0.72 4.52
N ALA A 109 -20.92 1.19 4.50
CA ALA A 109 -21.85 1.10 5.65
C ALA A 109 -22.22 -0.35 6.04
N GLN A 110 -21.97 -1.33 5.18
CA GLN A 110 -22.20 -2.76 5.45
C GLN A 110 -20.96 -3.48 6.00
N LEU A 111 -19.82 -2.80 6.05
CA LEU A 111 -18.59 -3.32 6.60
C LEU A 111 -18.59 -3.24 8.13
N SER A 112 -17.87 -4.16 8.79
CA SER A 112 -17.57 -4.04 10.22
C SER A 112 -16.76 -2.78 10.50
N HIS A 113 -16.71 -2.32 11.74
CA HIS A 113 -15.89 -1.15 12.10
C HIS A 113 -14.43 -1.30 11.68
N GLN A 114 -13.82 -2.49 11.89
CA GLN A 114 -12.45 -2.76 11.46
C GLN A 114 -12.30 -2.74 9.93
N ASP A 115 -13.26 -3.33 9.21
CA ASP A 115 -13.20 -3.34 7.75
C ASP A 115 -13.46 -1.93 7.16
N GLN A 116 -14.22 -1.07 7.84
CA GLN A 116 -14.35 0.34 7.47
C GLN A 116 -13.03 1.10 7.59
N ILE A 117 -12.24 0.83 8.64
CA ILE A 117 -10.89 1.40 8.79
C ILE A 117 -10.00 0.93 7.63
N ASN A 118 -10.00 -0.36 7.31
CA ASN A 118 -9.22 -0.89 6.20
C ASN A 118 -9.64 -0.27 4.85
N TYR A 119 -10.93 -0.08 4.64
CA TYR A 119 -11.46 0.61 3.47
C TYR A 119 -10.96 2.06 3.39
N ASP A 120 -11.03 2.80 4.50
CA ASP A 120 -10.63 4.20 4.57
C ASP A 120 -9.13 4.37 4.34
N ILE A 121 -8.30 3.46 4.87
CA ILE A 121 -6.85 3.42 4.63
C ILE A 121 -6.58 3.21 3.14
N LEU A 122 -7.22 2.24 2.51
CA LEU A 122 -7.00 1.96 1.09
C LEU A 122 -7.49 3.11 0.19
N ASP A 123 -8.63 3.77 0.51
CA ASP A 123 -9.07 4.95 -0.25
C ASP A 123 -8.10 6.13 -0.09
N TYR A 124 -7.55 6.32 1.11
CA TYR A 124 -6.54 7.33 1.40
C TYR A 124 -5.22 7.05 0.63
N GLU A 125 -4.74 5.82 0.64
CA GLU A 125 -3.54 5.41 -0.12
C GLU A 125 -3.72 5.68 -1.61
N LEU A 126 -4.84 5.22 -2.20
CA LEU A 126 -5.14 5.42 -3.61
C LEU A 126 -5.30 6.91 -3.96
N ALA A 127 -5.97 7.69 -3.12
CA ALA A 127 -6.12 9.13 -3.32
C ALA A 127 -4.76 9.85 -3.26
N THR A 128 -3.92 9.46 -2.30
CA THR A 128 -2.57 9.99 -2.15
C THR A 128 -1.71 9.64 -3.36
N ALA A 129 -1.67 8.37 -3.78
CA ALA A 129 -0.95 7.92 -4.95
C ALA A 129 -1.38 8.71 -6.21
N LEU A 130 -2.68 8.88 -6.43
CA LEU A 130 -3.21 9.66 -7.56
C LEU A 130 -2.83 11.14 -7.49
N SER A 131 -2.68 11.72 -6.30
CA SER A 131 -2.25 13.10 -6.13
C SER A 131 -0.84 13.36 -6.64
N PHE A 132 0.02 12.33 -6.65
CA PHE A 132 1.39 12.41 -7.16
C PHE A 132 1.50 12.38 -8.70
N GLU A 133 0.43 12.05 -9.43
CA GLU A 133 0.46 12.03 -10.89
C GLU A 133 0.89 13.37 -11.49
N ARG A 134 0.50 14.49 -10.88
CA ARG A 134 0.82 15.85 -11.30
C ARG A 134 2.30 16.22 -11.14
N PHE A 135 3.04 15.49 -10.30
CA PHE A 135 4.45 15.77 -10.05
C PHE A 135 5.32 14.94 -10.98
N PRO A 136 6.21 15.56 -11.75
CA PRO A 136 7.07 14.86 -12.70
C PRO A 136 8.36 14.33 -12.06
N GLU A 137 8.28 13.70 -10.91
CA GLU A 137 9.41 13.17 -10.15
C GLU A 137 10.28 12.20 -10.96
N TYR A 138 9.67 11.46 -11.90
CA TYR A 138 10.39 10.57 -12.81
C TYR A 138 11.40 11.30 -13.72
N LEU A 139 11.33 12.63 -13.81
CA LEU A 139 12.31 13.46 -14.49
C LEU A 139 13.54 13.79 -13.62
N LEU A 140 13.50 13.46 -12.33
CA LEU A 140 14.58 13.61 -11.36
C LEU A 140 14.84 12.27 -10.63
N PRO A 141 15.12 11.17 -11.38
CA PRO A 141 15.18 9.83 -10.80
C PRO A 141 16.43 9.56 -9.97
N LEU A 142 17.36 10.50 -9.91
CA LEU A 142 18.59 10.42 -9.14
C LEU A 142 18.76 11.66 -8.26
N ASN A 143 19.07 11.45 -7.00
CA ASN A 143 19.48 12.50 -6.06
C ASN A 143 20.53 11.95 -5.10
N GLN A 144 21.11 12.80 -4.25
CA GLN A 144 22.20 12.40 -3.34
C GLN A 144 21.74 11.52 -2.18
N MET A 145 20.45 11.50 -1.88
CA MET A 145 19.89 10.76 -0.74
C MET A 145 19.30 9.42 -1.16
N ASP A 146 18.73 9.39 -2.35
CA ASP A 146 17.95 8.26 -2.85
C ASP A 146 18.24 8.04 -4.32
N SER A 147 18.77 6.87 -4.63
CA SER A 147 19.05 6.48 -6.02
C SER A 147 19.13 4.96 -6.14
N MET A 148 18.63 4.44 -7.25
CA MET A 148 18.63 3.00 -7.52
C MET A 148 20.01 2.33 -7.40
N PRO A 149 21.12 2.92 -7.88
CA PRO A 149 22.45 2.35 -7.67
C PRO A 149 22.82 2.21 -6.20
N VAL A 150 22.48 3.17 -5.35
CA VAL A 150 22.73 3.12 -3.89
C VAL A 150 21.87 2.05 -3.23
N THR A 151 20.59 1.96 -3.58
CA THR A 151 19.69 0.91 -3.09
C THR A 151 20.25 -0.48 -3.37
N LEU A 152 20.69 -0.73 -4.61
CA LEU A 152 21.28 -2.01 -4.98
C LEU A 152 22.62 -2.29 -4.28
N ALA A 153 23.44 -1.28 -4.07
CA ALA A 153 24.69 -1.44 -3.32
C ALA A 153 24.42 -1.82 -1.85
N ASN A 154 23.39 -1.20 -1.21
CA ASN A 154 22.98 -1.55 0.14
C ASN A 154 22.46 -2.98 0.23
N TYR A 155 21.72 -3.46 -0.79
CA TYR A 155 21.31 -4.87 -0.87
C TYR A 155 22.51 -5.81 -0.90
N ALA A 156 23.55 -5.50 -1.68
CA ALA A 156 24.78 -6.29 -1.72
C ALA A 156 25.54 -6.32 -0.39
N GLY A 157 25.45 -5.23 0.38
CA GLY A 157 26.06 -5.13 1.71
C GLY A 157 25.37 -5.96 2.81
N GLY A 158 24.22 -6.56 2.52
CA GLY A 158 23.44 -7.30 3.50
C GLY A 158 22.73 -6.42 4.53
N GLU A 159 22.69 -5.12 4.31
CA GLU A 159 22.06 -4.13 5.20
C GLU A 159 20.58 -3.88 4.88
N ALA A 160 20.02 -4.62 3.91
CA ALA A 160 18.68 -4.39 3.39
C ALA A 160 17.86 -5.68 3.29
N SER A 161 16.59 -5.52 2.93
CA SER A 161 15.56 -6.57 3.00
C SER A 161 15.71 -7.66 1.93
N GLN A 162 16.56 -7.50 0.92
CA GLN A 162 16.77 -8.55 -0.09
C GLN A 162 17.57 -9.71 0.51
N PRO A 163 17.01 -10.95 0.54
CA PRO A 163 17.74 -12.09 1.05
C PRO A 163 18.87 -12.49 0.11
N LEU A 164 20.04 -12.83 0.69
CA LEU A 164 21.24 -13.29 -0.01
C LEU A 164 21.86 -14.48 0.75
N THR A 165 21.06 -15.52 1.02
CA THR A 165 21.46 -16.69 1.80
C THR A 165 21.55 -17.97 0.97
N THR A 166 20.88 -18.01 -0.17
CA THR A 166 20.84 -19.15 -1.10
C THR A 166 21.30 -18.76 -2.50
N VAL A 167 21.75 -19.74 -3.28
CA VAL A 167 22.12 -19.52 -4.69
C VAL A 167 20.99 -18.88 -5.48
N LYS A 168 19.75 -19.33 -5.26
CA LYS A 168 18.57 -18.76 -5.93
C LYS A 168 18.38 -17.27 -5.63
N GLU A 169 18.62 -16.86 -4.39
CA GLU A 169 18.51 -15.45 -3.99
C GLU A 169 19.62 -14.60 -4.59
N TYR A 170 20.84 -15.13 -4.68
CA TYR A 170 21.93 -14.48 -5.42
C TYR A 170 21.63 -14.37 -6.91
N ASP A 171 21.09 -15.40 -7.53
CA ASP A 171 20.69 -15.36 -8.95
C ASP A 171 19.59 -14.30 -9.19
N ALA A 172 18.60 -14.20 -8.31
CA ALA A 172 17.58 -13.17 -8.37
C ALA A 172 18.19 -11.76 -8.26
N TYR A 173 19.10 -11.54 -7.31
CA TYR A 173 19.79 -10.27 -7.16
C TYR A 173 20.67 -9.93 -8.38
N LEU A 174 21.39 -10.89 -8.95
CA LEU A 174 22.17 -10.70 -10.17
C LEU A 174 21.27 -10.34 -11.37
N SER A 175 20.09 -10.97 -11.49
CA SER A 175 19.10 -10.62 -12.50
C SER A 175 18.64 -9.18 -12.34
N ARG A 176 18.37 -8.75 -11.10
CA ARG A 176 17.98 -7.37 -10.77
C ARG A 176 19.07 -6.36 -11.15
N ILE A 177 20.33 -6.62 -10.79
CA ILE A 177 21.49 -5.76 -11.18
C ILE A 177 21.64 -5.70 -12.69
N GLY A 178 21.46 -6.82 -13.39
CA GLY A 178 21.54 -6.87 -14.85
C GLY A 178 20.60 -5.91 -15.57
N GLN A 179 19.54 -5.44 -14.91
CA GLN A 179 18.60 -4.47 -15.46
C GLN A 179 19.02 -3.01 -15.21
N LEU A 180 20.02 -2.78 -14.34
CA LEU A 180 20.47 -1.44 -13.99
C LEU A 180 20.95 -0.59 -15.17
N PRO A 181 21.72 -1.11 -16.15
CA PRO A 181 22.13 -0.31 -17.31
C PRO A 181 20.94 0.29 -18.06
N GLY A 182 19.89 -0.50 -18.35
CA GLY A 182 18.68 -0.01 -19.02
C GLY A 182 17.92 1.00 -18.16
N TRP A 183 17.90 0.82 -16.85
CA TRP A 183 17.31 1.79 -15.92
C TRP A 183 18.08 3.12 -15.96
N ILE A 184 19.43 3.10 -15.97
CA ILE A 184 20.29 4.28 -16.06
C ILE A 184 20.05 5.01 -17.40
N ASP A 185 19.97 4.29 -18.51
CA ASP A 185 19.68 4.90 -19.81
C ASP A 185 18.34 5.63 -19.82
N GLN A 186 17.30 5.02 -19.22
CA GLN A 186 16.00 5.66 -19.05
C GLN A 186 16.08 6.89 -18.12
N ALA A 187 16.83 6.80 -17.04
CA ALA A 187 17.05 7.91 -16.11
C ALA A 187 17.71 9.10 -16.81
N ILE A 188 18.74 8.86 -17.61
CA ILE A 188 19.41 9.88 -18.41
C ILE A 188 18.44 10.53 -19.43
N ALA A 189 17.63 9.73 -20.11
CA ALA A 189 16.62 10.22 -21.05
C ALA A 189 15.60 11.12 -20.33
N ASN A 190 15.10 10.71 -19.17
CA ASN A 190 14.16 11.47 -18.37
C ASN A 190 14.77 12.81 -17.89
N MET A 191 16.01 12.77 -17.36
CA MET A 191 16.70 13.98 -16.90
C MET A 191 16.94 14.99 -18.05
N LYS A 192 17.26 14.52 -19.25
CA LYS A 192 17.36 15.41 -20.44
C LYS A 192 16.04 16.11 -20.74
N VAL A 193 14.92 15.39 -20.64
CA VAL A 193 13.56 16.00 -20.76
C VAL A 193 13.32 16.97 -19.61
N GLY A 194 13.71 16.62 -18.39
CA GLY A 194 13.61 17.50 -17.23
C GLY A 194 14.35 18.82 -17.43
N MET A 195 15.61 18.78 -17.89
CA MET A 195 16.41 19.97 -18.20
C MET A 195 15.72 20.88 -19.22
N GLN A 196 15.15 20.30 -20.29
CA GLN A 196 14.40 21.07 -21.30
C GLN A 196 13.16 21.76 -20.72
N LYS A 197 12.58 21.20 -19.67
CA LYS A 197 11.39 21.75 -18.97
C LYS A 197 11.75 22.64 -17.78
N GLY A 198 13.03 22.89 -17.52
CA GLY A 198 13.48 23.64 -16.34
C GLY A 198 13.31 22.88 -15.01
N ILE A 199 13.10 21.55 -15.07
CA ILE A 199 13.00 20.68 -13.89
C ILE A 199 14.39 20.12 -13.63
N VAL A 200 15.07 20.72 -12.66
CA VAL A 200 16.44 20.38 -12.25
C VAL A 200 16.54 20.42 -10.74
N LEU A 201 17.54 19.69 -10.19
CA LEU A 201 17.84 19.79 -8.76
C LEU A 201 18.34 21.20 -8.42
N PRO A 202 18.04 21.71 -7.22
CA PRO A 202 18.60 22.96 -6.73
C PRO A 202 20.13 22.86 -6.63
N LYS A 203 20.80 24.02 -6.78
CA LYS A 203 22.28 24.13 -6.61
C LYS A 203 22.65 24.04 -5.14
#